data_8b6ce8ef8d66ee69849301cab6807c7c
#
_entry.id   8b6ce8ef8d66ee69849301cab6807c7c
#
_cell.length_a   1.000
_cell.length_b   1.000
_cell.length_c   1.000
_cell.angle_alpha   90.00
_cell.angle_beta   90.00
_cell.angle_gamma   90.00
#
_symmetry.space_group_name_H-M   'P 1'
#
loop_
_entity.id
_entity.type
_entity.pdbx_description
1 polymer ?
#
loop_
_entity_poly.entity_id
_entity_poly.type
_entity_poly.pdbx_seq_one_letter_code
_entity_poly.pdbx_strand_id
1 'polypeptide(L)'
;MNSITAQDRGQTATTKPTVLVIDDEAGPRDALKVILRPFFNIQSAESARAAIDVLNTQRVDLITLDQKLPDRQGIDLLQEIKHDHSDVEVIIITGYGSLKSAMEGIRHGAAGYLLKPFNVTELVTLVNQTIDKKRRLDYLRTFIRDSSGRWESEVECREMWKRLRTAYAAIGGTQSDPMAACNEPQDLLPLFSDLLEAKDRQLLNHCSRVSFYATLLANRTTLTEAEQKSLAFGAFLHDIGKIGIEPYHYADDAISLTGESGENRIHPELGAKIIAPLGFCAEIGQIVGYHHERWDGSGYPHALQGEGIPRLARIVSLAQTFDHLTAELPNRAPLSIDEACEFINAHAGSCFDPTLASLFTQVVQECKASLPAMAIATSPAPPSNG
;
A
#
# COMPACT_ATOMS: atom_id res chain seq x y z
N MET A 1 -13.65 18.17 41.06
CA MET A 1 -14.39 19.30 40.43
C MET A 1 -13.36 20.12 39.67
N ASN A 2 -13.20 19.89 38.39
CA ASN A 2 -12.69 20.85 37.43
C ASN A 2 -13.27 20.44 36.08
N SER A 3 -14.29 21.17 35.71
CA SER A 3 -15.00 21.10 34.43
C SER A 3 -14.10 21.61 33.33
N ILE A 4 -13.59 20.70 32.50
CA ILE A 4 -12.99 21.04 31.21
C ILE A 4 -14.15 21.28 30.26
N THR A 5 -14.39 22.54 29.99
CA THR A 5 -15.42 23.09 29.14
C THR A 5 -15.21 22.64 27.69
N ALA A 6 -16.31 22.18 27.06
CA ALA A 6 -16.43 21.74 25.67
C ALA A 6 -16.35 22.92 24.66
N GLN A 7 -15.28 23.70 24.70
CA GLN A 7 -15.13 24.90 23.86
C GLN A 7 -13.90 24.95 22.95
N ASP A 8 -13.19 23.83 22.77
CA ASP A 8 -12.07 23.79 21.82
C ASP A 8 -12.33 22.86 20.62
N ARG A 9 -13.58 22.82 20.16
CA ARG A 9 -13.93 22.36 18.81
C ARG A 9 -13.87 23.56 17.84
N GLY A 10 -12.75 24.29 17.90
CA GLY A 10 -12.45 25.39 17.01
C GLY A 10 -12.05 24.88 15.65
N GLN A 11 -12.81 25.27 14.65
CA GLN A 11 -12.49 25.55 13.28
C GLN A 11 -10.98 25.39 12.98
N THR A 12 -10.55 24.24 12.48
CA THR A 12 -9.35 24.19 11.66
C THR A 12 -9.69 25.01 10.42
N ALA A 13 -9.29 26.29 10.41
CA ALA A 13 -9.25 27.09 9.21
C ALA A 13 -8.54 26.21 8.17
N THR A 14 -9.25 25.80 7.13
CA THR A 14 -8.69 25.00 6.04
C THR A 14 -7.68 25.86 5.31
N THR A 15 -6.45 25.88 5.80
CA THR A 15 -5.34 26.51 5.09
C THR A 15 -5.25 25.82 3.73
N LYS A 16 -5.23 26.65 2.65
CA LYS A 16 -5.07 26.09 1.30
C LYS A 16 -3.80 25.25 1.27
N PRO A 17 -3.84 24.04 0.66
CA PRO A 17 -2.63 23.25 0.49
C PRO A 17 -1.57 24.01 -0.29
N THR A 18 -0.30 23.73 0.00
CA THR A 18 0.83 24.34 -0.67
C THR A 18 1.36 23.45 -1.78
N VAL A 19 1.40 23.95 -3.00
CA VAL A 19 1.97 23.28 -4.17
C VAL A 19 3.27 23.98 -4.57
N LEU A 20 4.36 23.20 -4.68
CA LEU A 20 5.65 23.65 -5.19
C LEU A 20 5.77 23.29 -6.68
N VAL A 21 5.90 24.31 -7.53
CA VAL A 21 6.10 24.15 -8.97
C VAL A 21 7.58 24.18 -9.28
N ILE A 22 8.14 23.05 -9.77
CA ILE A 22 9.57 22.92 -10.13
C ILE A 22 9.67 22.74 -11.64
N ASP A 23 10.21 23.74 -12.33
CA ASP A 23 10.38 23.78 -13.79
C ASP A 23 11.44 24.82 -14.11
N ASP A 24 12.45 24.52 -14.92
CA ASP A 24 13.51 25.44 -15.28
C ASP A 24 13.06 26.49 -16.29
N GLU A 25 12.05 26.18 -17.10
CA GLU A 25 11.48 27.11 -18.07
C GLU A 25 10.49 28.08 -17.40
N ALA A 26 10.74 29.38 -17.49
CA ALA A 26 9.87 30.39 -16.88
C ALA A 26 8.43 30.36 -17.41
N GLY A 27 8.23 30.13 -18.71
CA GLY A 27 6.90 30.09 -19.32
C GLY A 27 5.99 29.02 -18.74
N PRO A 28 6.34 27.72 -18.79
CA PRO A 28 5.58 26.64 -18.16
C PRO A 28 5.41 26.85 -16.65
N ARG A 29 6.46 27.26 -15.94
CA ARG A 29 6.42 27.54 -14.51
C ARG A 29 5.38 28.60 -14.15
N ASP A 30 5.34 29.72 -14.90
CA ASP A 30 4.38 30.80 -14.66
C ASP A 30 2.95 30.38 -15.07
N ALA A 31 2.79 29.61 -16.13
CA ALA A 31 1.50 29.08 -16.54
C ALA A 31 0.91 28.17 -15.45
N LEU A 32 1.69 27.24 -14.89
CA LEU A 32 1.26 26.39 -13.79
C LEU A 32 0.86 27.20 -12.56
N LYS A 33 1.64 28.24 -12.21
CA LYS A 33 1.31 29.14 -11.09
C LYS A 33 -0.03 29.84 -11.28
N VAL A 34 -0.31 30.35 -12.48
CA VAL A 34 -1.57 31.04 -12.80
C VAL A 34 -2.76 30.06 -12.71
N ILE A 35 -2.62 28.85 -13.24
CA ILE A 35 -3.67 27.85 -13.25
C ILE A 35 -4.00 27.36 -11.82
N LEU A 36 -3.00 27.12 -10.98
CA LEU A 36 -3.17 26.51 -9.67
C LEU A 36 -3.44 27.51 -8.54
N ARG A 37 -3.03 28.77 -8.66
CA ARG A 37 -3.17 29.81 -7.63
C ARG A 37 -4.61 30.04 -7.11
N PRO A 38 -5.69 29.90 -7.90
CA PRO A 38 -7.04 30.02 -7.35
C PRO A 38 -7.35 29.01 -6.26
N PHE A 39 -6.76 27.81 -6.31
CA PHE A 39 -7.06 26.66 -5.48
C PHE A 39 -6.03 26.42 -4.37
N PHE A 40 -4.75 26.77 -4.60
CA PHE A 40 -3.61 26.40 -3.76
C PHE A 40 -2.73 27.59 -3.40
N ASN A 41 -1.94 27.46 -2.34
CA ASN A 41 -0.78 28.32 -2.10
C ASN A 41 0.34 27.83 -3.01
N ILE A 42 0.95 28.75 -3.79
CA ILE A 42 1.95 28.35 -4.78
C ILE A 42 3.32 28.84 -4.37
N GLN A 43 4.26 27.91 -4.31
CA GLN A 43 5.70 28.16 -4.31
C GLN A 43 6.28 27.73 -5.65
N SER A 44 7.47 28.19 -6.01
CA SER A 44 8.12 27.78 -7.25
C SER A 44 9.63 27.75 -7.11
N ALA A 45 10.25 26.82 -7.85
CA ALA A 45 11.70 26.67 -7.94
C ALA A 45 12.10 26.47 -9.40
N GLU A 46 13.28 26.94 -9.79
CA GLU A 46 13.84 26.83 -11.14
C GLU A 46 14.94 25.76 -11.25
N SER A 47 15.25 25.12 -10.14
CA SER A 47 16.28 24.08 -10.04
C SER A 47 15.98 23.13 -8.88
N ALA A 48 16.61 21.98 -8.88
CA ALA A 48 16.51 21.02 -7.79
C ALA A 48 17.01 21.59 -6.46
N ARG A 49 18.13 22.33 -6.49
CA ARG A 49 18.66 22.99 -5.30
C ARG A 49 17.67 23.98 -4.69
N ALA A 50 17.10 24.85 -5.51
CA ALA A 50 16.08 25.81 -5.04
C ALA A 50 14.83 25.12 -4.49
N ALA A 51 14.46 23.97 -5.06
CA ALA A 51 13.34 23.17 -4.56
C ALA A 51 13.61 22.60 -3.16
N ILE A 52 14.80 22.03 -2.92
CA ILE A 52 15.21 21.52 -1.60
C ILE A 52 15.26 22.65 -0.57
N ASP A 53 15.75 23.85 -0.92
CA ASP A 53 15.74 25.01 -0.02
C ASP A 53 14.32 25.40 0.42
N VAL A 54 13.33 25.31 -0.48
CA VAL A 54 11.90 25.53 -0.16
C VAL A 54 11.39 24.42 0.78
N LEU A 55 11.66 23.14 0.47
CA LEU A 55 11.22 21.99 1.26
C LEU A 55 11.76 22.01 2.70
N ASN A 56 12.99 22.50 2.89
CA ASN A 56 13.60 22.63 4.21
C ASN A 56 13.04 23.78 5.05
N THR A 57 12.39 24.75 4.43
CA THR A 57 11.92 25.97 5.12
C THR A 57 10.40 26.09 5.22
N GLN A 58 9.67 25.36 4.38
CA GLN A 58 8.22 25.49 4.29
C GLN A 58 7.57 24.10 4.14
N ARG A 59 6.37 23.96 4.72
CA ARG A 59 5.54 22.78 4.49
C ARG A 59 4.98 22.81 3.07
N VAL A 60 5.25 21.77 2.31
CA VAL A 60 4.73 21.53 0.97
C VAL A 60 3.86 20.26 0.99
N ASP A 61 2.68 20.32 0.37
CA ASP A 61 1.76 19.18 0.31
C ASP A 61 1.91 18.40 -1.00
N LEU A 62 2.22 19.11 -2.10
CA LEU A 62 2.38 18.50 -3.42
C LEU A 62 3.45 19.25 -4.24
N ILE A 63 4.17 18.50 -5.06
CA ILE A 63 5.13 19.03 -6.02
C ILE A 63 4.67 18.70 -7.44
N THR A 64 4.74 19.67 -8.34
CA THR A 64 4.79 19.42 -9.78
C THR A 64 6.24 19.52 -10.23
N LEU A 65 6.79 18.46 -10.84
CA LEU A 65 8.20 18.28 -11.12
C LEU A 65 8.46 18.08 -12.61
N ASP A 66 9.24 18.94 -13.24
CA ASP A 66 9.79 18.64 -14.55
C ASP A 66 10.95 17.64 -14.44
N GLN A 67 11.06 16.75 -15.43
CA GLN A 67 12.13 15.75 -15.49
C GLN A 67 13.49 16.36 -15.82
N LYS A 68 13.53 17.48 -16.56
CA LYS A 68 14.78 18.13 -16.91
C LYS A 68 14.95 19.38 -16.06
N LEU A 69 15.97 19.37 -15.22
CA LEU A 69 16.39 20.53 -14.44
C LEU A 69 17.86 20.85 -14.78
N PRO A 70 18.29 22.12 -14.59
CA PRO A 70 19.63 22.54 -15.00
C PRO A 70 20.76 21.91 -14.19
N ASP A 71 20.47 21.46 -12.97
CA ASP A 71 21.44 20.98 -11.99
C ASP A 71 21.39 19.44 -11.79
N ARG A 72 20.25 18.77 -12.10
CA ARG A 72 20.12 17.31 -12.05
C ARG A 72 18.87 16.79 -12.79
N GLN A 73 18.75 15.47 -12.94
CA GLN A 73 17.54 14.85 -13.48
C GLN A 73 16.41 14.89 -12.44
N GLY A 74 15.17 15.12 -12.90
CA GLY A 74 13.99 15.15 -12.02
C GLY A 74 13.74 13.83 -11.30
N ILE A 75 14.13 12.69 -11.90
CA ILE A 75 13.98 11.38 -11.25
C ILE A 75 14.89 11.25 -10.02
N ASP A 76 16.12 11.77 -10.07
CA ASP A 76 17.03 11.75 -8.94
C ASP A 76 16.51 12.65 -7.80
N LEU A 77 15.93 13.82 -8.15
CA LEU A 77 15.28 14.69 -7.19
C LEU A 77 14.04 14.02 -6.57
N LEU A 78 13.24 13.30 -7.36
CA LEU A 78 12.10 12.55 -6.85
C LEU A 78 12.52 11.54 -5.78
N GLN A 79 13.58 10.77 -6.03
CA GLN A 79 14.10 9.80 -5.07
C GLN A 79 14.54 10.46 -3.76
N GLU A 80 15.28 11.56 -3.83
CA GLU A 80 15.68 12.35 -2.65
C GLU A 80 14.46 12.88 -1.88
N ILE A 81 13.48 13.48 -2.59
CA ILE A 81 12.25 13.96 -1.96
C ILE A 81 11.50 12.83 -1.26
N LYS A 82 11.35 11.67 -1.91
CA LYS A 82 10.64 10.53 -1.30
C LYS A 82 11.39 9.89 -0.15
N HIS A 83 12.72 10.04 -0.10
CA HIS A 83 13.54 9.61 1.03
C HIS A 83 13.42 10.57 2.22
N ASP A 84 13.61 11.88 2.00
CA ASP A 84 13.73 12.87 3.08
C ASP A 84 12.38 13.51 3.47
N HIS A 85 11.42 13.56 2.52
CA HIS A 85 10.09 14.17 2.65
C HIS A 85 9.01 13.19 2.13
N SER A 86 8.94 12.01 2.72
CA SER A 86 8.08 10.90 2.26
C SER A 86 6.57 11.24 2.25
N ASP A 87 6.15 12.24 3.02
CA ASP A 87 4.78 12.74 3.11
C ASP A 87 4.39 13.71 1.98
N VAL A 88 5.36 14.19 1.18
CA VAL A 88 5.12 15.09 0.06
C VAL A 88 4.75 14.29 -1.19
N GLU A 89 3.63 14.63 -1.81
CA GLU A 89 3.23 14.00 -3.07
C GLU A 89 3.90 14.67 -4.26
N VAL A 90 4.27 13.88 -5.28
CA VAL A 90 4.97 14.38 -6.47
C VAL A 90 4.24 13.96 -7.73
N ILE A 91 3.88 14.93 -8.59
CA ILE A 91 3.37 14.72 -9.94
C ILE A 91 4.47 15.14 -10.92
N ILE A 92 4.88 14.23 -11.80
CA ILE A 92 5.83 14.53 -12.87
C ILE A 92 5.08 15.20 -14.03
N ILE A 93 5.55 16.36 -14.51
CA ILE A 93 4.99 17.08 -15.67
C ILE A 93 6.12 17.37 -16.64
N THR A 94 6.17 16.68 -17.80
CA THR A 94 7.30 16.78 -18.71
C THR A 94 6.90 16.81 -20.18
N GLY A 95 7.67 17.50 -21.01
CA GLY A 95 7.59 17.46 -22.46
C GLY A 95 8.30 16.27 -23.12
N TYR A 96 9.07 15.51 -22.33
CA TYR A 96 9.87 14.37 -22.81
C TYR A 96 9.39 13.08 -22.14
N GLY A 97 8.24 12.57 -22.61
CA GLY A 97 7.65 11.37 -22.01
C GLY A 97 7.82 10.13 -22.89
N SER A 98 8.35 9.07 -22.30
CA SER A 98 8.21 7.71 -22.79
C SER A 98 7.46 6.87 -21.77
N LEU A 99 6.83 5.77 -22.20
CA LEU A 99 6.21 4.83 -21.28
C LEU A 99 7.22 4.37 -20.21
N LYS A 100 8.48 4.20 -20.60
CA LYS A 100 9.56 3.81 -19.70
C LYS A 100 9.80 4.85 -18.59
N SER A 101 9.88 6.15 -18.92
CA SER A 101 10.10 7.21 -17.94
C SER A 101 8.89 7.42 -17.02
N ALA A 102 7.66 7.22 -17.54
CA ALA A 102 6.46 7.25 -16.70
C ALA A 102 6.45 6.09 -15.69
N MET A 103 6.75 4.87 -16.14
CA MET A 103 6.86 3.70 -15.27
C MET A 103 7.96 3.87 -14.21
N GLU A 104 9.10 4.44 -14.58
CA GLU A 104 10.19 4.73 -13.65
C GLU A 104 9.78 5.74 -12.59
N GLY A 105 9.13 6.85 -12.99
CA GLY A 105 8.59 7.83 -12.05
C GLY A 105 7.63 7.23 -11.04
N ILE A 106 6.69 6.39 -11.50
CA ILE A 106 5.73 5.70 -10.62
C ILE A 106 6.44 4.71 -9.68
N ARG A 107 7.44 3.97 -10.15
CA ARG A 107 8.25 3.06 -9.30
C ARG A 107 8.96 3.81 -8.17
N HIS A 108 9.45 5.02 -8.44
CA HIS A 108 10.09 5.87 -7.44
C HIS A 108 9.10 6.70 -6.61
N GLY A 109 7.81 6.40 -6.70
CA GLY A 109 6.79 6.96 -5.81
C GLY A 109 6.14 8.24 -6.29
N ALA A 110 6.24 8.59 -7.58
CA ALA A 110 5.41 9.66 -8.13
C ALA A 110 3.91 9.29 -8.00
N ALA A 111 3.10 10.24 -7.55
CA ALA A 111 1.66 10.09 -7.41
C ALA A 111 0.92 10.23 -8.76
N GLY A 112 1.57 10.84 -9.74
CA GLY A 112 1.01 11.01 -11.08
C GLY A 112 2.05 11.42 -12.10
N TYR A 113 1.64 11.34 -13.37
CA TYR A 113 2.46 11.70 -14.52
C TYR A 113 1.61 12.40 -15.57
N LEU A 114 2.08 13.53 -16.11
CA LEU A 114 1.38 14.33 -17.09
C LEU A 114 2.33 14.78 -18.21
N LEU A 115 1.91 14.60 -19.46
CA LEU A 115 2.70 15.01 -20.63
C LEU A 115 2.37 16.44 -21.05
N LYS A 116 3.37 17.26 -21.33
CA LYS A 116 3.22 18.56 -22.02
C LYS A 116 3.09 18.32 -23.53
N PRO A 117 2.15 18.97 -24.25
CA PRO A 117 1.14 19.89 -23.73
C PRO A 117 -0.03 19.16 -23.10
N PHE A 118 -0.53 19.62 -21.95
CA PHE A 118 -1.63 19.05 -21.20
C PHE A 118 -2.86 19.96 -21.21
N ASN A 119 -4.03 19.36 -20.93
CA ASN A 119 -5.27 20.09 -20.73
C ASN A 119 -5.31 20.65 -19.29
N VAL A 120 -5.74 21.89 -19.12
CA VAL A 120 -5.89 22.54 -17.80
C VAL A 120 -6.80 21.73 -16.87
N THR A 121 -7.91 21.20 -17.41
CA THR A 121 -8.84 20.37 -16.63
C THR A 121 -8.16 19.07 -16.14
N GLU A 122 -7.36 18.43 -16.98
CA GLU A 122 -6.61 17.22 -16.62
C GLU A 122 -5.61 17.50 -15.48
N LEU A 123 -4.83 18.58 -15.60
CA LEU A 123 -3.91 19.01 -14.55
C LEU A 123 -4.63 19.27 -13.22
N VAL A 124 -5.67 20.12 -13.24
CA VAL A 124 -6.40 20.50 -12.03
C VAL A 124 -7.08 19.30 -11.39
N THR A 125 -7.63 18.38 -12.20
CA THR A 125 -8.23 17.12 -11.72
C THR A 125 -7.19 16.25 -11.04
N LEU A 126 -6.03 16.03 -11.67
CA LEU A 126 -4.95 15.20 -11.12
C LEU A 126 -4.41 15.79 -9.81
N VAL A 127 -4.18 17.10 -9.76
CA VAL A 127 -3.69 17.79 -8.54
C VAL A 127 -4.72 17.67 -7.41
N ASN A 128 -6.01 17.90 -7.67
CA ASN A 128 -7.06 17.77 -6.66
C ASN A 128 -7.17 16.33 -6.14
N GLN A 129 -7.22 15.34 -7.03
CA GLN A 129 -7.28 13.93 -6.64
C GLN A 129 -6.09 13.51 -5.77
N THR A 130 -4.88 13.98 -6.10
CA THR A 130 -3.67 13.71 -5.34
C THR A 130 -3.71 14.37 -3.95
N ILE A 131 -4.15 15.62 -3.87
CA ILE A 131 -4.29 16.33 -2.58
C ILE A 131 -5.38 15.69 -1.71
N ASP A 132 -6.52 15.32 -2.30
CA ASP A 132 -7.60 14.66 -1.55
C ASP A 132 -7.17 13.29 -1.04
N LYS A 133 -6.44 12.51 -1.85
CA LYS A 133 -5.82 11.26 -1.40
C LYS A 133 -4.84 11.50 -0.25
N LYS A 134 -3.93 12.48 -0.38
CA LYS A 134 -3.00 12.83 0.70
C LYS A 134 -3.72 13.16 2.00
N ARG A 135 -4.77 13.99 1.95
CA ARG A 135 -5.58 14.34 3.14
C ARG A 135 -6.20 13.11 3.80
N ARG A 136 -6.73 12.17 2.99
CA ARG A 136 -7.28 10.92 3.53
C ARG A 136 -6.20 10.09 4.21
N LEU A 137 -5.04 9.93 3.57
CA LEU A 137 -3.91 9.18 4.14
C LEU A 137 -3.39 9.82 5.43
N ASP A 138 -3.21 11.14 5.48
CA ASP A 138 -2.75 11.86 6.67
C ASP A 138 -3.73 11.72 7.85
N TYR A 139 -5.05 11.77 7.55
CA TYR A 139 -6.08 11.47 8.54
C TYR A 139 -5.97 10.04 9.05
N LEU A 140 -5.86 9.06 8.13
CA LEU A 140 -5.79 7.65 8.49
C LEU A 140 -4.52 7.31 9.29
N ARG A 141 -3.38 7.89 8.95
CA ARG A 141 -2.14 7.76 9.74
C ARG A 141 -2.33 8.22 11.19
N THR A 142 -2.95 9.38 11.34
CA THR A 142 -3.28 9.90 12.68
C THR A 142 -4.26 8.98 13.40
N PHE A 143 -5.32 8.54 12.70
CA PHE A 143 -6.31 7.62 13.25
C PHE A 143 -5.69 6.29 13.69
N ILE A 144 -4.84 5.67 12.87
CA ILE A 144 -4.14 4.41 13.17
C ILE A 144 -3.29 4.58 14.42
N ARG A 145 -2.46 5.62 14.47
CA ARG A 145 -1.59 5.91 15.62
C ARG A 145 -2.40 6.11 16.91
N ASP A 146 -3.48 6.90 16.86
CA ASP A 146 -4.30 7.21 18.03
C ASP A 146 -5.19 6.02 18.45
N SER A 147 -5.32 5.02 17.58
CA SER A 147 -6.11 3.80 17.79
C SER A 147 -5.27 2.59 18.20
N SER A 148 -3.96 2.71 18.19
CA SER A 148 -3.07 1.62 18.59
C SER A 148 -3.43 1.13 20.01
N GLY A 149 -3.52 -0.21 20.18
CA GLY A 149 -3.95 -0.84 21.41
C GLY A 149 -5.46 -0.77 21.72
N ARG A 150 -6.30 -0.25 20.81
CA ARG A 150 -7.77 -0.15 21.00
C ARG A 150 -8.57 -1.12 20.13
N TRP A 151 -7.91 -2.11 19.54
CA TRP A 151 -8.54 -3.13 18.70
C TRP A 151 -8.66 -4.48 19.42
N GLU A 152 -8.67 -4.48 20.76
CA GLU A 152 -8.55 -5.70 21.56
C GLU A 152 -9.89 -6.47 21.68
N SER A 153 -11.03 -5.76 21.69
CA SER A 153 -12.35 -6.35 21.82
C SER A 153 -13.25 -6.06 20.62
N GLU A 154 -14.24 -6.91 20.38
CA GLU A 154 -15.23 -6.72 19.31
C GLU A 154 -16.01 -5.40 19.46
N VAL A 155 -16.30 -4.99 20.70
CA VAL A 155 -17.02 -3.74 20.99
C VAL A 155 -16.16 -2.55 20.57
N GLU A 156 -14.88 -2.55 20.93
CA GLU A 156 -13.94 -1.51 20.55
C GLU A 156 -13.76 -1.47 19.02
N CYS A 157 -13.57 -2.61 18.37
CA CYS A 157 -13.48 -2.69 16.92
C CYS A 157 -14.72 -2.09 16.23
N ARG A 158 -15.92 -2.39 16.73
CA ARG A 158 -17.18 -1.83 16.20
C ARG A 158 -17.25 -0.30 16.36
N GLU A 159 -16.87 0.23 17.50
CA GLU A 159 -16.87 1.67 17.74
C GLU A 159 -15.78 2.37 16.90
N MET A 160 -14.61 1.76 16.75
CA MET A 160 -13.54 2.28 15.90
C MET A 160 -13.97 2.34 14.44
N TRP A 161 -14.61 1.30 13.91
CA TRP A 161 -15.16 1.31 12.56
C TRP A 161 -16.19 2.40 12.36
N LYS A 162 -17.11 2.60 13.31
CA LYS A 162 -18.11 3.67 13.25
C LYS A 162 -17.45 5.05 13.18
N ARG A 163 -16.46 5.32 14.02
CA ARG A 163 -15.71 6.58 14.03
C ARG A 163 -14.97 6.79 12.72
N LEU A 164 -14.23 5.77 12.27
CA LEU A 164 -13.45 5.79 11.04
C LEU A 164 -14.34 6.13 9.84
N ARG A 165 -15.45 5.46 9.69
CA ARG A 165 -16.37 5.61 8.56
C ARG A 165 -16.99 6.99 8.50
N THR A 166 -17.45 7.50 9.63
CA THR A 166 -18.01 8.86 9.72
C THR A 166 -16.98 9.90 9.29
N ALA A 167 -15.75 9.77 9.75
CA ALA A 167 -14.71 10.71 9.42
C ALA A 167 -14.18 10.55 7.98
N TYR A 168 -14.02 9.31 7.49
CA TYR A 168 -13.58 9.03 6.12
C TYR A 168 -14.57 9.58 5.08
N ALA A 169 -15.87 9.44 5.29
CA ALA A 169 -16.88 10.05 4.44
C ALA A 169 -16.81 11.59 4.46
N ALA A 170 -16.51 12.20 5.60
CA ALA A 170 -16.39 13.66 5.73
C ALA A 170 -15.19 14.26 4.99
N ILE A 171 -14.13 13.47 4.75
CA ILE A 171 -12.91 13.91 4.05
C ILE A 171 -12.88 13.49 2.56
N GLY A 172 -14.05 13.22 1.96
CA GLY A 172 -14.16 12.89 0.53
C GLY A 172 -13.87 11.42 0.20
N GLY A 173 -13.96 10.53 1.19
CA GLY A 173 -14.05 9.08 0.96
C GLY A 173 -15.36 8.71 0.27
N THR A 174 -15.50 7.45 -0.13
CA THR A 174 -16.70 6.97 -0.83
C THR A 174 -17.96 7.24 0.00
N GLN A 175 -18.96 7.90 -0.62
CA GLN A 175 -20.22 8.32 0.03
C GLN A 175 -21.22 7.20 0.26
N SER A 176 -20.92 5.96 -0.11
CA SER A 176 -21.79 4.84 0.23
C SER A 176 -21.83 4.70 1.74
N ASP A 177 -23.02 4.83 2.32
CA ASP A 177 -23.26 4.54 3.74
C ASP A 177 -22.86 3.08 3.99
N PRO A 178 -21.70 2.81 4.57
CA PRO A 178 -21.22 1.44 4.70
C PRO A 178 -21.98 0.62 5.76
N MET A 179 -22.96 1.24 6.49
CA MET A 179 -23.92 0.54 7.38
C MET A 179 -25.28 0.33 6.74
N ALA A 180 -25.64 1.09 5.70
CA ALA A 180 -26.76 0.74 4.87
C ALA A 180 -26.32 -0.40 3.96
N ALA A 181 -26.44 -1.64 4.45
CA ALA A 181 -26.20 -2.88 3.72
C ALA A 181 -25.02 -2.78 2.73
N CYS A 182 -23.76 -2.74 3.21
CA CYS A 182 -22.64 -3.21 2.42
C CYS A 182 -22.89 -4.67 2.13
N ASN A 183 -23.61 -4.96 1.07
CA ASN A 183 -23.91 -6.31 0.65
C ASN A 183 -22.67 -6.96 -0.01
N GLU A 184 -21.66 -6.15 -0.38
CA GLU A 184 -20.50 -6.65 -1.09
C GLU A 184 -19.18 -6.11 -0.48
N PRO A 185 -18.22 -7.00 -0.14
CA PRO A 185 -16.92 -6.61 0.41
C PRO A 185 -16.15 -5.59 -0.44
N GLN A 186 -16.36 -5.63 -1.76
CA GLN A 186 -15.72 -4.74 -2.73
C GLN A 186 -16.02 -3.25 -2.53
N ASP A 187 -17.15 -2.89 -1.90
CA ASP A 187 -17.50 -1.50 -1.63
C ASP A 187 -16.57 -0.85 -0.60
N LEU A 188 -15.91 -1.66 0.24
CA LEU A 188 -14.93 -1.21 1.22
C LEU A 188 -13.48 -1.23 0.71
N LEU A 189 -13.24 -1.73 -0.51
CA LEU A 189 -11.90 -1.84 -1.07
C LEU A 189 -11.13 -0.50 -1.07
N PRO A 190 -11.71 0.66 -1.44
CA PRO A 190 -11.01 1.94 -1.38
C PRO A 190 -10.58 2.32 0.04
N LEU A 191 -11.42 2.10 1.04
CA LEU A 191 -11.09 2.38 2.44
C LEU A 191 -9.97 1.47 2.95
N PHE A 192 -10.01 0.18 2.65
CA PHE A 192 -8.95 -0.75 3.03
C PHE A 192 -7.63 -0.46 2.31
N SER A 193 -7.69 -0.08 1.02
CA SER A 193 -6.50 0.35 0.28
C SER A 193 -5.86 1.57 0.92
N ASP A 194 -6.66 2.59 1.25
CA ASP A 194 -6.16 3.80 1.92
C ASP A 194 -5.65 3.48 3.35
N LEU A 195 -6.27 2.55 4.09
CA LEU A 195 -5.81 2.11 5.42
C LEU A 195 -4.45 1.40 5.36
N LEU A 196 -4.30 0.44 4.45
CA LEU A 196 -3.03 -0.28 4.27
C LEU A 196 -1.92 0.67 3.80
N GLU A 197 -2.22 1.58 2.85
CA GLU A 197 -1.25 2.59 2.38
C GLU A 197 -0.90 3.61 3.47
N ALA A 198 -1.86 4.01 4.29
CA ALA A 198 -1.62 4.91 5.43
C ALA A 198 -0.72 4.26 6.48
N LYS A 199 -0.85 2.96 6.69
CA LYS A 199 0.02 2.19 7.58
C LYS A 199 1.43 2.08 7.01
N ASP A 200 1.55 1.52 5.81
CA ASP A 200 2.80 1.37 5.07
C ASP A 200 2.49 1.08 3.58
N ARG A 201 3.07 1.85 2.67
CA ARG A 201 2.87 1.67 1.23
C ARG A 201 3.38 0.32 0.72
N GLN A 202 4.45 -0.21 1.31
CA GLN A 202 4.97 -1.52 0.94
C GLN A 202 4.02 -2.64 1.39
N LEU A 203 3.35 -2.46 2.54
CA LEU A 203 2.29 -3.36 3.00
C LEU A 203 1.12 -3.41 2.01
N LEU A 204 0.62 -2.26 1.52
CA LEU A 204 -0.41 -2.25 0.48
C LEU A 204 0.05 -2.98 -0.79
N ASN A 205 1.28 -2.72 -1.24
CA ASN A 205 1.84 -3.37 -2.43
C ASN A 205 1.95 -4.89 -2.24
N HIS A 206 2.40 -5.33 -1.08
CA HIS A 206 2.46 -6.75 -0.70
C HIS A 206 1.07 -7.39 -0.75
N CYS A 207 0.10 -6.84 -0.03
CA CYS A 207 -1.28 -7.36 -0.02
C CYS A 207 -1.88 -7.45 -1.43
N SER A 208 -1.61 -6.46 -2.28
CA SER A 208 -2.07 -6.45 -3.67
C SER A 208 -1.43 -7.57 -4.51
N ARG A 209 -0.11 -7.80 -4.38
CA ARG A 209 0.59 -8.89 -5.09
C ARG A 209 0.17 -10.25 -4.57
N VAL A 210 0.01 -10.41 -3.25
CA VAL A 210 -0.48 -11.67 -2.64
C VAL A 210 -1.87 -12.02 -3.16
N SER A 211 -2.80 -11.04 -3.23
CA SER A 211 -4.12 -11.24 -3.84
C SER A 211 -4.03 -11.68 -5.29
N PHE A 212 -3.12 -11.09 -6.07
CA PHE A 212 -2.87 -11.49 -7.45
C PHE A 212 -2.36 -12.94 -7.56
N TYR A 213 -1.33 -13.32 -6.79
CA TYR A 213 -0.77 -14.68 -6.83
C TYR A 213 -1.76 -15.74 -6.33
N ALA A 214 -2.51 -15.42 -5.28
CA ALA A 214 -3.57 -16.31 -4.79
C ALA A 214 -4.65 -16.54 -5.85
N THR A 215 -5.09 -15.49 -6.55
CA THR A 215 -6.07 -15.58 -7.64
C THR A 215 -5.51 -16.36 -8.84
N LEU A 216 -4.24 -16.18 -9.15
CA LEU A 216 -3.56 -16.93 -10.22
C LEU A 216 -3.62 -18.44 -9.95
N LEU A 217 -3.36 -18.87 -8.72
CA LEU A 217 -3.51 -20.28 -8.32
C LEU A 217 -4.98 -20.72 -8.33
N ALA A 218 -5.90 -19.88 -7.86
CA ALA A 218 -7.33 -20.19 -7.80
C ALA A 218 -7.90 -20.59 -9.16
N ASN A 219 -7.47 -19.93 -10.24
CA ASN A 219 -7.90 -20.23 -11.62
C ASN A 219 -7.54 -21.65 -12.11
N ARG A 220 -6.68 -22.37 -11.39
CA ARG A 220 -6.29 -23.76 -11.65
C ARG A 220 -6.85 -24.73 -10.62
N THR A 221 -7.72 -24.25 -9.73
CA THR A 221 -8.38 -25.04 -8.71
C THR A 221 -9.89 -25.13 -8.97
N THR A 222 -10.57 -26.05 -8.28
CA THR A 222 -12.03 -26.21 -8.38
C THR A 222 -12.77 -25.33 -7.37
N LEU A 223 -12.39 -24.05 -7.26
CA LEU A 223 -13.09 -23.09 -6.40
C LEU A 223 -14.34 -22.55 -7.11
N THR A 224 -15.41 -22.42 -6.35
CA THR A 224 -16.62 -21.71 -6.80
C THR A 224 -16.33 -20.20 -7.00
N GLU A 225 -17.18 -19.50 -7.74
CA GLU A 225 -17.05 -18.05 -7.92
C GLU A 225 -17.08 -17.29 -6.59
N ALA A 226 -17.90 -17.73 -5.63
CA ALA A 226 -17.95 -17.15 -4.28
C ALA A 226 -16.63 -17.34 -3.52
N GLU A 227 -16.05 -18.56 -3.56
CA GLU A 227 -14.74 -18.81 -2.94
C GLU A 227 -13.62 -18.03 -3.62
N GLN A 228 -13.65 -17.87 -4.94
CA GLN A 228 -12.67 -17.03 -5.66
C GLN A 228 -12.75 -15.56 -5.24
N LYS A 229 -13.95 -15.00 -5.09
CA LYS A 229 -14.15 -13.63 -4.57
C LYS A 229 -13.66 -13.51 -3.13
N SER A 230 -14.02 -14.48 -2.28
CA SER A 230 -13.56 -14.53 -0.88
C SER A 230 -12.04 -14.63 -0.78
N LEU A 231 -11.42 -15.45 -1.65
CA LEU A 231 -9.97 -15.58 -1.70
C LEU A 231 -9.28 -14.29 -2.12
N ALA A 232 -9.73 -13.65 -3.21
CA ALA A 232 -9.12 -12.42 -3.70
C ALA A 232 -9.16 -11.31 -2.65
N PHE A 233 -10.33 -11.11 -2.02
CA PHE A 233 -10.52 -10.09 -1.01
C PHE A 233 -9.84 -10.46 0.32
N GLY A 234 -9.95 -11.71 0.77
CA GLY A 234 -9.28 -12.20 1.97
C GLY A 234 -7.76 -12.15 1.86
N ALA A 235 -7.20 -12.49 0.70
CA ALA A 235 -5.78 -12.36 0.41
C ALA A 235 -5.31 -10.88 0.40
N PHE A 236 -6.16 -9.96 -0.07
CA PHE A 236 -5.89 -8.53 0.01
C PHE A 236 -5.90 -8.01 1.46
N LEU A 237 -6.70 -8.62 2.33
CA LEU A 237 -6.85 -8.22 3.74
C LEU A 237 -6.04 -9.05 4.73
N HIS A 238 -5.29 -10.09 4.30
CA HIS A 238 -4.66 -11.05 5.22
C HIS A 238 -3.86 -10.39 6.33
N ASP A 239 -3.20 -9.29 6.00
CA ASP A 239 -2.32 -8.52 6.88
C ASP A 239 -2.99 -7.28 7.52
N ILE A 240 -4.32 -7.12 7.43
CA ILE A 240 -5.02 -5.95 7.99
C ILE A 240 -4.77 -5.75 9.49
N GLY A 241 -4.48 -6.81 10.23
CA GLY A 241 -4.15 -6.73 11.64
C GLY A 241 -2.92 -5.89 11.96
N LYS A 242 -2.02 -5.72 10.99
CA LYS A 242 -0.81 -4.89 11.14
C LYS A 242 -1.13 -3.41 11.35
N ILE A 243 -2.34 -2.93 11.00
CA ILE A 243 -2.75 -1.56 11.33
C ILE A 243 -2.83 -1.30 12.84
N GLY A 244 -3.06 -2.33 13.64
CA GLY A 244 -3.12 -2.23 15.10
C GLY A 244 -1.80 -2.38 15.82
N ILE A 245 -0.70 -2.64 15.12
CA ILE A 245 0.65 -2.85 15.67
C ILE A 245 1.48 -1.57 15.50
N GLU A 246 2.10 -1.07 16.59
CA GLU A 246 3.00 0.07 16.56
C GLU A 246 4.21 -0.19 17.49
N PRO A 247 5.44 0.11 17.07
CA PRO A 247 5.83 0.50 15.70
C PRO A 247 5.76 -0.67 14.71
N TYR A 248 5.52 -0.39 13.44
CA TYR A 248 5.50 -1.39 12.38
C TYR A 248 6.23 -0.86 11.15
N HIS A 249 7.13 -1.67 10.60
CA HIS A 249 7.80 -1.43 9.32
C HIS A 249 7.79 -2.73 8.51
N TYR A 250 7.25 -2.68 7.29
CA TYR A 250 7.16 -3.85 6.41
C TYR A 250 8.52 -4.53 6.16
N ALA A 251 9.58 -3.73 6.05
CA ALA A 251 10.93 -4.25 5.81
C ALA A 251 11.44 -5.17 6.93
N ASP A 252 11.03 -4.92 8.19
CA ASP A 252 11.46 -5.73 9.34
C ASP A 252 10.73 -7.08 9.38
N ASP A 253 9.51 -7.11 8.88
CA ASP A 253 8.62 -8.27 8.87
C ASP A 253 9.03 -9.30 7.81
N ALA A 254 9.39 -8.81 6.64
CA ALA A 254 9.73 -9.64 5.48
C ALA A 254 11.09 -10.36 5.57
N ILE A 255 11.92 -10.08 6.58
CA ILE A 255 13.26 -10.66 6.74
C ILE A 255 13.21 -12.09 7.26
N SER A 256 12.18 -12.47 7.98
CA SER A 256 12.12 -13.76 8.67
C SER A 256 11.23 -14.78 7.96
N LEU A 257 11.80 -15.56 7.05
CA LEU A 257 11.15 -16.75 6.47
C LEU A 257 10.92 -17.86 7.52
N THR A 258 11.58 -17.78 8.68
CA THR A 258 11.58 -18.83 9.71
C THR A 258 10.81 -18.45 10.96
N GLY A 259 10.36 -17.23 11.12
CA GLY A 259 9.56 -16.80 12.26
C GLY A 259 9.56 -15.28 12.44
N GLU A 260 8.40 -14.68 12.41
CA GLU A 260 8.20 -13.30 12.81
C GLU A 260 8.56 -13.09 14.29
N SER A 261 8.96 -11.87 14.67
CA SER A 261 9.15 -11.50 16.06
C SER A 261 7.85 -11.67 16.84
N GLY A 262 7.92 -11.96 18.14
CA GLY A 262 6.74 -12.31 18.94
C GLY A 262 5.62 -11.28 18.90
N GLU A 263 5.93 -9.99 18.73
CA GLU A 263 4.94 -8.91 18.63
C GLU A 263 4.18 -8.93 17.30
N ASN A 264 4.82 -9.30 16.19
CA ASN A 264 4.16 -9.37 14.88
C ASN A 264 3.28 -10.61 14.72
N ARG A 265 3.48 -11.66 15.51
CA ARG A 265 2.67 -12.89 15.44
C ARG A 265 1.22 -12.73 15.86
N ILE A 266 0.84 -11.60 16.45
CA ILE A 266 -0.54 -11.32 16.87
C ILE A 266 -1.44 -10.82 15.73
N HIS A 267 -0.87 -10.37 14.60
CA HIS A 267 -1.66 -9.73 13.54
C HIS A 267 -2.76 -10.62 12.91
N PRO A 268 -2.63 -11.96 12.80
CA PRO A 268 -3.73 -12.77 12.25
C PRO A 268 -4.97 -12.74 13.15
N GLU A 269 -4.79 -12.93 14.46
CA GLU A 269 -5.89 -12.86 15.42
C GLU A 269 -6.46 -11.44 15.54
N LEU A 270 -5.59 -10.43 15.55
CA LEU A 270 -5.99 -9.04 15.59
C LEU A 270 -6.75 -8.65 14.33
N GLY A 271 -6.28 -9.06 13.16
CA GLY A 271 -6.95 -8.83 11.88
C GLY A 271 -8.33 -9.45 11.82
N ALA A 272 -8.46 -10.72 12.27
CA ALA A 272 -9.75 -11.38 12.37
C ALA A 272 -10.73 -10.60 13.29
N LYS A 273 -10.27 -10.09 14.43
CA LYS A 273 -11.06 -9.23 15.34
C LYS A 273 -11.45 -7.90 14.69
N ILE A 274 -10.51 -7.26 13.99
CA ILE A 274 -10.75 -5.97 13.31
C ILE A 274 -11.87 -6.10 12.27
N ILE A 275 -11.88 -7.18 11.47
CA ILE A 275 -12.88 -7.34 10.40
C ILE A 275 -14.17 -7.98 10.86
N ALA A 276 -14.22 -8.65 12.02
CA ALA A 276 -15.41 -9.36 12.51
C ALA A 276 -16.69 -8.50 12.54
N PRO A 277 -16.67 -7.21 12.98
CA PRO A 277 -17.88 -6.37 13.00
C PRO A 277 -18.42 -6.00 11.62
N LEU A 278 -17.68 -6.26 10.54
CA LEU A 278 -18.08 -5.86 9.18
C LEU A 278 -18.99 -6.90 8.50
N GLY A 279 -19.15 -8.09 9.11
CA GLY A 279 -20.10 -9.09 8.65
C GLY A 279 -19.67 -9.78 7.35
N PHE A 280 -18.37 -9.84 7.04
CA PHE A 280 -17.86 -10.62 5.90
C PHE A 280 -18.16 -12.11 6.05
N CYS A 281 -18.14 -12.85 4.95
CA CYS A 281 -18.27 -14.30 4.99
C CYS A 281 -17.14 -14.95 5.81
N ALA A 282 -17.41 -16.14 6.36
CA ALA A 282 -16.50 -16.83 7.28
C ALA A 282 -15.12 -17.11 6.64
N GLU A 283 -15.09 -17.36 5.34
CA GLU A 283 -13.88 -17.65 4.58
C GLU A 283 -12.87 -16.51 4.63
N ILE A 284 -13.32 -15.25 4.55
CA ILE A 284 -12.43 -14.07 4.65
C ILE A 284 -11.78 -14.02 6.03
N GLY A 285 -12.57 -14.21 7.10
CA GLY A 285 -12.06 -14.28 8.47
C GLY A 285 -11.06 -15.41 8.68
N GLN A 286 -11.34 -16.59 8.07
CA GLN A 286 -10.43 -17.74 8.12
C GLN A 286 -9.11 -17.47 7.38
N ILE A 287 -9.14 -16.82 6.22
CA ILE A 287 -7.92 -16.41 5.51
C ILE A 287 -7.08 -15.51 6.41
N VAL A 288 -7.67 -14.44 6.93
CA VAL A 288 -6.96 -13.47 7.78
C VAL A 288 -6.42 -14.11 9.06
N GLY A 289 -7.19 -15.02 9.69
CA GLY A 289 -6.81 -15.66 10.94
C GLY A 289 -5.77 -16.77 10.82
N TYR A 290 -5.67 -17.43 9.65
CA TYR A 290 -4.92 -18.68 9.54
C TYR A 290 -3.86 -18.73 8.43
N HIS A 291 -3.54 -17.62 7.77
CA HIS A 291 -2.56 -17.60 6.67
C HIS A 291 -1.11 -17.90 7.12
N HIS A 292 -0.82 -17.89 8.42
CA HIS A 292 0.46 -18.30 9.01
C HIS A 292 0.46 -19.71 9.60
N GLU A 293 -0.65 -20.47 9.45
CA GLU A 293 -0.65 -21.90 9.79
C GLU A 293 0.24 -22.67 8.80
N ARG A 294 0.94 -23.69 9.30
CA ARG A 294 1.85 -24.51 8.52
C ARG A 294 1.32 -25.95 8.47
N TRP A 295 1.53 -26.60 7.33
CA TRP A 295 1.01 -27.93 7.08
C TRP A 295 1.37 -28.97 8.16
N ASP A 296 2.59 -28.87 8.71
CA ASP A 296 3.08 -29.74 9.79
C ASP A 296 2.56 -29.39 11.20
N GLY A 297 1.77 -28.34 11.36
CA GLY A 297 1.26 -27.85 12.64
C GLY A 297 2.25 -26.97 13.42
N SER A 298 3.40 -26.60 12.85
CA SER A 298 4.36 -25.69 13.49
C SER A 298 4.01 -24.22 13.31
N GLY A 299 2.88 -23.91 12.66
CA GLY A 299 2.40 -22.56 12.41
C GLY A 299 1.72 -21.91 13.61
N TYR A 300 1.08 -20.77 13.37
CA TYR A 300 0.33 -20.00 14.37
C TYR A 300 -0.90 -19.36 13.74
N PRO A 301 -1.91 -18.93 14.50
CA PRO A 301 -1.97 -18.85 15.98
C PRO A 301 -2.44 -20.15 16.66
N HIS A 302 -3.06 -21.10 15.94
CA HIS A 302 -3.76 -22.23 16.53
C HIS A 302 -3.04 -23.58 16.35
N ALA A 303 -1.90 -23.60 15.65
CA ALA A 303 -1.13 -24.80 15.31
C ALA A 303 -1.98 -25.87 14.60
N LEU A 304 -2.82 -25.42 13.67
CA LEU A 304 -3.62 -26.32 12.83
C LEU A 304 -2.72 -27.14 11.91
N GLN A 305 -3.10 -28.39 11.64
CA GLN A 305 -2.29 -29.32 10.85
C GLN A 305 -3.05 -29.84 9.62
N GLY A 306 -2.35 -29.96 8.51
CA GLY A 306 -2.86 -30.59 7.29
C GLY A 306 -4.15 -29.95 6.78
N GLU A 307 -5.16 -30.79 6.51
CA GLU A 307 -6.46 -30.32 6.03
C GLU A 307 -7.31 -29.60 7.09
N GLY A 308 -6.91 -29.60 8.35
CA GLY A 308 -7.50 -28.77 9.40
C GLY A 308 -7.29 -27.27 9.16
N ILE A 309 -6.28 -26.91 8.35
CA ILE A 309 -6.08 -25.52 7.89
C ILE A 309 -7.09 -25.23 6.76
N PRO A 310 -7.89 -24.16 6.84
CA PRO A 310 -8.80 -23.79 5.77
C PRO A 310 -8.09 -23.68 4.40
N ARG A 311 -8.69 -24.29 3.36
CA ARG A 311 -8.05 -24.37 2.04
C ARG A 311 -7.62 -23.02 1.48
N LEU A 312 -8.44 -22.00 1.65
CA LEU A 312 -8.12 -20.65 1.15
C LEU A 312 -6.94 -20.02 1.90
N ALA A 313 -6.81 -20.29 3.20
CA ALA A 313 -5.65 -19.85 3.98
C ALA A 313 -4.35 -20.53 3.52
N ARG A 314 -4.41 -21.85 3.18
CA ARG A 314 -3.26 -22.58 2.58
C ARG A 314 -2.80 -21.96 1.26
N ILE A 315 -3.74 -21.50 0.42
CA ILE A 315 -3.44 -20.78 -0.84
C ILE A 315 -2.74 -19.46 -0.56
N VAL A 316 -3.24 -18.68 0.40
CA VAL A 316 -2.65 -17.38 0.75
C VAL A 316 -1.25 -17.55 1.38
N SER A 317 -1.03 -18.57 2.20
CA SER A 317 0.29 -18.89 2.75
C SER A 317 1.36 -19.09 1.68
N LEU A 318 1.02 -19.80 0.58
CA LEU A 318 1.91 -19.95 -0.59
C LEU A 318 2.17 -18.62 -1.29
N ALA A 319 1.10 -17.87 -1.57
CA ALA A 319 1.18 -16.62 -2.30
C ALA A 319 2.01 -15.56 -1.56
N GLN A 320 1.81 -15.41 -0.24
CA GLN A 320 2.59 -14.46 0.57
C GLN A 320 4.06 -14.86 0.68
N THR A 321 4.35 -16.16 0.84
CA THR A 321 5.74 -16.63 0.90
C THR A 321 6.44 -16.37 -0.43
N PHE A 322 5.80 -16.65 -1.56
CA PHE A 322 6.35 -16.35 -2.87
C PHE A 322 6.62 -14.86 -3.05
N ASP A 323 5.69 -14.00 -2.63
CA ASP A 323 5.88 -12.55 -2.67
C ASP A 323 7.07 -12.10 -1.80
N HIS A 324 7.15 -12.57 -0.57
CA HIS A 324 8.28 -12.26 0.30
C HIS A 324 9.63 -12.72 -0.28
N LEU A 325 9.68 -13.86 -0.94
CA LEU A 325 10.91 -14.36 -1.57
C LEU A 325 11.35 -13.52 -2.76
N THR A 326 10.39 -13.05 -3.56
CA THR A 326 10.65 -12.36 -4.85
C THR A 326 10.57 -10.85 -4.78
N ALA A 327 10.08 -10.26 -3.67
CA ALA A 327 10.04 -8.83 -3.48
C ALA A 327 11.43 -8.25 -3.14
N GLU A 328 11.69 -7.05 -3.65
CA GLU A 328 12.86 -6.25 -3.28
C GLU A 328 12.67 -5.69 -1.87
N LEU A 329 13.63 -5.98 -0.99
CA LEU A 329 13.66 -5.51 0.38
C LEU A 329 14.97 -4.76 0.65
N PRO A 330 14.98 -3.75 1.55
CA PRO A 330 16.18 -2.94 1.81
C PRO A 330 17.41 -3.76 2.21
N ASN A 331 17.21 -4.91 2.88
CA ASN A 331 18.28 -5.72 3.48
C ASN A 331 18.46 -7.09 2.82
N ARG A 332 17.72 -7.36 1.72
CA ARG A 332 17.78 -8.65 1.04
C ARG A 332 17.51 -8.50 -0.45
N ALA A 333 18.41 -9.04 -1.27
CA ALA A 333 18.15 -9.20 -2.70
C ALA A 333 16.98 -10.18 -2.94
N PRO A 334 16.08 -9.89 -3.90
CA PRO A 334 15.00 -10.81 -4.25
C PRO A 334 15.57 -12.09 -4.86
N LEU A 335 14.92 -13.22 -4.55
CA LEU A 335 15.19 -14.47 -5.26
C LEU A 335 14.57 -14.40 -6.66
N SER A 336 15.18 -15.11 -7.60
CA SER A 336 14.55 -15.37 -8.88
C SER A 336 13.28 -16.22 -8.70
N ILE A 337 12.40 -16.18 -9.69
CA ILE A 337 11.19 -17.01 -9.70
C ILE A 337 11.51 -18.49 -9.55
N ASP A 338 12.60 -18.95 -10.19
CA ASP A 338 13.03 -20.35 -10.12
C ASP A 338 13.47 -20.73 -8.72
N GLU A 339 14.32 -19.93 -8.09
CA GLU A 339 14.78 -20.16 -6.71
C GLU A 339 13.62 -20.11 -5.71
N ALA A 340 12.65 -19.21 -5.90
CA ALA A 340 11.46 -19.16 -5.06
C ALA A 340 10.57 -20.40 -5.23
N CYS A 341 10.40 -20.91 -6.45
CA CYS A 341 9.69 -22.15 -6.71
C CYS A 341 10.41 -23.37 -6.11
N GLU A 342 11.75 -23.45 -6.20
CA GLU A 342 12.55 -24.49 -5.56
C GLU A 342 12.37 -24.45 -4.03
N PHE A 343 12.41 -23.26 -3.43
CA PHE A 343 12.14 -23.11 -1.99
C PHE A 343 10.77 -23.64 -1.59
N ILE A 344 9.70 -23.27 -2.31
CA ILE A 344 8.33 -23.72 -2.03
C ILE A 344 8.24 -25.24 -2.14
N ASN A 345 8.80 -25.83 -3.18
CA ASN A 345 8.79 -27.31 -3.37
C ASN A 345 9.58 -28.03 -2.29
N ALA A 346 10.71 -27.50 -1.84
CA ALA A 346 11.52 -28.07 -0.77
C ALA A 346 10.79 -28.07 0.58
N HIS A 347 9.81 -27.16 0.78
CA HIS A 347 9.03 -27.07 2.01
C HIS A 347 7.60 -27.62 1.87
N ALA A 348 7.30 -28.29 0.76
CA ALA A 348 6.03 -29.02 0.57
C ALA A 348 5.91 -30.17 1.58
N GLY A 349 4.75 -30.26 2.24
CA GLY A 349 4.52 -31.26 3.30
C GLY A 349 5.02 -30.85 4.70
N SER A 350 5.80 -29.76 4.81
CA SER A 350 6.15 -29.13 6.09
C SER A 350 5.44 -27.78 6.25
N CYS A 351 5.89 -26.77 5.53
CA CYS A 351 5.24 -25.46 5.58
C CYS A 351 3.93 -25.42 4.78
N PHE A 352 3.90 -26.07 3.62
CA PHE A 352 2.84 -25.93 2.63
C PHE A 352 2.13 -27.26 2.34
N ASP A 353 0.85 -27.14 1.98
CA ASP A 353 0.10 -28.22 1.36
C ASP A 353 0.84 -28.73 0.12
N PRO A 354 1.26 -30.01 0.07
CA PRO A 354 2.11 -30.51 -1.02
C PRO A 354 1.43 -30.48 -2.39
N THR A 355 0.11 -30.65 -2.44
CA THR A 355 -0.66 -30.61 -3.69
C THR A 355 -0.77 -29.18 -4.21
N LEU A 356 -1.07 -28.21 -3.32
CA LEU A 356 -1.16 -26.80 -3.68
C LEU A 356 0.22 -26.22 -4.02
N ALA A 357 1.30 -26.62 -3.34
CA ALA A 357 2.66 -26.19 -3.62
C ALA A 357 3.11 -26.59 -5.03
N SER A 358 2.91 -27.85 -5.40
CA SER A 358 3.21 -28.35 -6.75
C SER A 358 2.41 -27.61 -7.83
N LEU A 359 1.11 -27.42 -7.61
CA LEU A 359 0.26 -26.67 -8.55
C LEU A 359 0.66 -25.22 -8.66
N PHE A 360 0.98 -24.56 -7.54
CA PHE A 360 1.40 -23.15 -7.50
C PHE A 360 2.68 -22.92 -8.32
N THR A 361 3.71 -23.74 -8.08
CA THR A 361 4.98 -23.61 -8.79
C THR A 361 4.83 -23.87 -10.29
N GLN A 362 3.99 -24.83 -10.68
CA GLN A 362 3.65 -25.05 -12.10
C GLN A 362 3.00 -23.82 -12.71
N VAL A 363 1.98 -23.23 -12.07
CA VAL A 363 1.25 -22.06 -12.57
C VAL A 363 2.16 -20.85 -12.69
N VAL A 364 3.02 -20.61 -11.70
CA VAL A 364 3.99 -19.51 -11.71
C VAL A 364 4.98 -19.65 -12.86
N GLN A 365 5.48 -20.86 -13.12
CA GLN A 365 6.40 -21.14 -14.23
C GLN A 365 5.74 -20.92 -15.60
N GLU A 366 4.49 -21.38 -15.77
CA GLU A 366 3.72 -21.15 -17.00
C GLU A 366 3.49 -19.65 -17.29
N CYS A 367 3.26 -18.86 -16.23
CA CYS A 367 3.00 -17.43 -16.31
C CYS A 367 4.26 -16.55 -16.27
N LYS A 368 5.45 -17.12 -16.08
CA LYS A 368 6.71 -16.40 -15.84
C LYS A 368 6.96 -15.25 -16.81
N ALA A 369 6.67 -15.44 -18.11
CA ALA A 369 6.83 -14.40 -19.13
C ALA A 369 5.80 -13.26 -19.04
N SER A 370 4.68 -13.49 -18.36
CA SER A 370 3.56 -12.56 -18.22
C SER A 370 3.42 -11.97 -16.82
N LEU A 371 4.24 -12.43 -15.85
CA LEU A 371 4.24 -11.87 -14.51
C LEU A 371 4.68 -10.41 -14.59
N PRO A 372 3.97 -9.49 -13.93
CA PRO A 372 4.29 -8.07 -14.02
C PRO A 372 5.74 -7.84 -13.57
N ALA A 373 6.47 -7.02 -14.33
CA ALA A 373 7.84 -6.59 -14.01
C ALA A 373 7.97 -5.90 -12.63
N MET A 374 6.87 -5.71 -11.91
CA MET A 374 6.80 -5.29 -10.52
C MET A 374 7.37 -6.33 -9.53
N ALA A 375 7.48 -7.61 -9.96
CA ALA A 375 8.10 -8.67 -9.16
C ALA A 375 9.60 -8.85 -9.51
N ILE A 376 10.09 -8.23 -10.59
CA ILE A 376 11.47 -8.41 -11.07
C ILE A 376 12.14 -7.03 -11.13
N ALA A 377 12.40 -6.42 -9.99
CA ALA A 377 13.36 -5.34 -9.92
C ALA A 377 14.76 -5.97 -10.04
N THR A 378 15.32 -5.95 -11.25
CA THR A 378 16.77 -6.16 -11.42
C THR A 378 17.46 -4.95 -10.81
N SER A 379 18.04 -5.12 -9.63
CA SER A 379 18.96 -4.15 -9.03
C SER A 379 20.05 -3.82 -10.05
N PRO A 380 20.41 -2.55 -10.29
CA PRO A 380 21.62 -2.24 -11.00
C PRO A 380 22.81 -2.80 -10.19
N ALA A 381 23.70 -3.51 -10.85
CA ALA A 381 24.93 -4.02 -10.24
C ALA A 381 25.67 -2.85 -9.54
N PRO A 382 26.27 -3.09 -8.36
CA PRO A 382 27.05 -2.05 -7.69
C PRO A 382 28.19 -1.60 -8.63
N PRO A 383 28.55 -0.31 -8.62
CA PRO A 383 29.64 0.16 -9.44
C PRO A 383 30.90 -0.59 -9.06
N SER A 384 31.52 -1.22 -10.05
CA SER A 384 32.83 -1.85 -9.92
C SER A 384 33.84 -0.77 -9.49
N ASN A 385 34.30 -0.86 -8.24
CA ASN A 385 35.47 -0.08 -7.81
C ASN A 385 36.67 -0.46 -8.67
N GLY A 386 37.08 0.45 -9.55
CA GLY A 386 38.32 0.49 -10.25
C GLY A 386 39.16 1.67 -9.74
#